data_4777bd661b3a8191bd5af6dc2fe161d1
#
_entry.id   4777bd661b3a8191bd5af6dc2fe161d1
#
_cell.length_a   1.000
_cell.length_b   1.000
_cell.length_c   1.000
_cell.angle_alpha   90.00
_cell.angle_beta   90.00
_cell.angle_gamma   90.00
#
_symmetry.space_group_name_H-M   'P 1'
#
loop_
_entity.id
_entity.type
_entity.pdbx_description
1 polymer ?
#
loop_
_entity_poly.entity_id
_entity_poly.type
_entity_poly.pdbx_seq_one_letter_code
_entity_poly.pdbx_strand_id
1 'polypeptide(L)'
;KVDPKKSILFDPEASVDFQGNTGPFIQYTYARIQAILRKASINESVISDDLKLTEKEKSVLKQLQLFPQIIQQAASQYSPALIANYTYDLVKEFNSFYQNISILGAENTALMHFRVQLCSAVGTTIKNAFSLLGIQVPERM
;
A
#
# COMPACT_ATOMS: atom_id res chain seq x y z
N LYS A 1 -0.76 9.80 -11.98
CA LYS A 1 -2.22 9.90 -12.22
C LYS A 1 -2.55 10.03 -13.70
N VAL A 2 -1.90 10.90 -14.39
CA VAL A 2 -2.13 11.17 -15.81
C VAL A 2 -0.91 10.74 -16.63
N ASP A 3 -1.14 10.17 -17.81
CA ASP A 3 -0.07 9.82 -18.73
C ASP A 3 0.82 11.05 -19.00
N PRO A 4 2.17 10.93 -18.93
CA PRO A 4 3.08 12.05 -19.18
C PRO A 4 2.91 12.74 -20.53
N LYS A 5 2.30 12.04 -21.49
CA LYS A 5 2.00 12.58 -22.83
C LYS A 5 0.78 13.50 -22.87
N LYS A 6 0.00 13.57 -21.80
CA LYS A 6 -1.21 14.41 -21.72
C LYS A 6 -0.92 15.71 -20.98
N SER A 7 -1.42 16.82 -21.52
CA SER A 7 -1.39 18.11 -20.83
C SER A 7 -2.35 18.09 -19.66
N ILE A 8 -1.90 18.61 -18.53
CA ILE A 8 -2.70 18.80 -17.30
C ILE A 8 -2.61 20.24 -16.86
N LEU A 9 -3.69 20.76 -16.30
CA LEU A 9 -3.64 22.01 -15.54
C LEU A 9 -3.00 21.71 -14.19
N PHE A 10 -1.83 22.30 -13.92
CA PHE A 10 -1.14 22.10 -12.66
C PHE A 10 -1.80 22.93 -11.56
N ASP A 11 -2.26 22.27 -10.50
CA ASP A 11 -2.77 22.89 -9.28
C ASP A 11 -1.83 22.50 -8.13
N PRO A 12 -1.07 23.47 -7.57
CA PRO A 12 -0.13 23.21 -6.49
C PRO A 12 -0.80 22.71 -5.21
N GLU A 13 -1.95 23.24 -4.83
CA GLU A 13 -2.66 22.87 -3.60
C GLU A 13 -3.21 21.45 -3.71
N ALA A 14 -3.90 21.14 -4.79
CA ALA A 14 -4.40 19.78 -5.05
C ALA A 14 -3.28 18.73 -5.22
N SER A 15 -2.08 19.16 -5.62
CA SER A 15 -0.94 18.24 -5.84
C SER A 15 -0.28 17.78 -4.55
N VAL A 16 -0.38 18.55 -3.46
CA VAL A 16 0.24 18.23 -2.15
C VAL A 16 -0.79 17.82 -1.09
N ASP A 17 -2.05 17.67 -1.46
CA ASP A 17 -3.12 17.26 -0.57
C ASP A 17 -2.84 15.85 0.01
N PHE A 18 -3.07 15.70 1.33
CA PHE A 18 -3.02 14.41 2.03
C PHE A 18 -4.29 13.57 1.80
N GLN A 19 -5.25 14.07 1.06
CA GLN A 19 -6.45 13.35 0.61
C GLN A 19 -6.46 13.30 -0.92
N GLY A 20 -6.92 12.21 -1.47
CA GLY A 20 -6.97 12.04 -2.91
C GLY A 20 -5.74 11.32 -3.51
N ASN A 21 -5.66 11.33 -4.84
CA ASN A 21 -4.60 10.59 -5.57
C ASN A 21 -3.32 11.43 -5.68
N THR A 22 -2.58 11.55 -4.59
CA THR A 22 -1.37 12.37 -4.48
C THR A 22 -0.20 11.56 -3.91
N GLY A 23 1.02 12.02 -4.16
CA GLY A 23 2.23 11.44 -3.57
C GLY A 23 2.21 11.47 -2.04
N PRO A 24 1.93 12.64 -1.40
CA PRO A 24 1.82 12.75 0.05
C PRO A 24 0.83 11.78 0.70
N PHE A 25 -0.33 11.53 0.09
CA PHE A 25 -1.29 10.54 0.58
C PHE A 25 -0.70 9.13 0.69
N ILE A 26 0.05 8.71 -0.34
CA ILE A 26 0.69 7.40 -0.38
C ILE A 26 1.85 7.35 0.63
N GLN A 27 2.68 8.40 0.69
CA GLN A 27 3.80 8.51 1.64
C GLN A 27 3.33 8.47 3.10
N TYR A 28 2.25 9.19 3.42
CA TYR A 28 1.64 9.16 4.74
C TYR A 28 1.14 7.75 5.13
N THR A 29 0.52 7.03 4.18
CA THR A 29 0.10 5.65 4.42
C THR A 29 1.30 4.73 4.67
N TYR A 30 2.40 4.90 3.92
CA TYR A 30 3.64 4.17 4.18
C TYR A 30 4.19 4.44 5.59
N ALA A 31 4.28 5.71 6.00
CA ALA A 31 4.74 6.08 7.35
C ALA A 31 3.84 5.49 8.45
N ARG A 32 2.52 5.43 8.23
CA ARG A 32 1.54 4.75 9.10
C ARG A 32 1.84 3.26 9.23
N ILE A 33 2.10 2.58 8.11
CA ILE A 33 2.49 1.17 8.10
C ILE A 33 3.75 0.95 8.92
N GLN A 34 4.78 1.77 8.73
CA GLN A 34 6.02 1.68 9.50
C GLN A 34 5.77 1.89 11.01
N ALA A 35 4.84 2.76 11.38
CA ALA A 35 4.45 2.93 12.79
C ALA A 35 3.75 1.68 13.37
N ILE A 36 2.94 0.98 12.59
CA ILE A 36 2.33 -0.29 12.99
C ILE A 36 3.43 -1.34 13.21
N LEU A 37 4.33 -1.50 12.24
CA LEU A 37 5.41 -2.48 12.30
C LEU A 37 6.35 -2.25 13.49
N ARG A 38 6.66 -0.99 13.83
CA ARG A 38 7.45 -0.66 15.02
C ARG A 38 6.75 -1.02 16.33
N LYS A 39 5.43 -0.97 16.38
CA LYS A 39 4.65 -1.34 17.57
C LYS A 39 4.41 -2.84 17.69
N ALA A 40 4.48 -3.55 16.59
CA ALA A 40 4.28 -4.99 16.55
C ALA A 40 5.58 -5.68 17.00
N SER A 41 5.62 -6.18 18.22
CA SER A 41 6.70 -7.07 18.69
C SER A 41 6.44 -8.47 18.12
N ILE A 42 6.90 -8.73 16.90
CA ILE A 42 6.75 -10.05 16.27
C ILE A 42 8.07 -10.79 16.37
N ASN A 43 8.10 -11.83 17.19
CA ASN A 43 9.05 -12.91 17.07
C ASN A 43 8.45 -13.93 16.10
N GLU A 44 9.27 -14.49 15.21
CA GLU A 44 8.93 -15.41 14.11
C GLU A 44 7.54 -16.07 14.19
N SER A 45 6.67 -15.78 13.24
CA SER A 45 5.30 -16.24 13.27
C SER A 45 5.03 -17.28 12.19
N VAL A 46 4.54 -18.43 12.63
CA VAL A 46 3.94 -19.41 11.73
C VAL A 46 2.54 -18.91 11.39
N ILE A 47 2.24 -18.76 10.10
CA ILE A 47 0.88 -18.50 9.64
C ILE A 47 0.10 -19.82 9.78
N SER A 48 -1.03 -19.79 10.47
CA SER A 48 -1.93 -20.92 10.54
C SER A 48 -2.73 -21.07 9.24
N ASP A 49 -2.88 -22.30 8.75
CA ASP A 49 -3.63 -22.60 7.52
C ASP A 49 -5.16 -22.39 7.68
N ASP A 50 -5.67 -22.30 8.90
CA ASP A 50 -7.10 -22.17 9.20
C ASP A 50 -7.60 -20.75 9.42
N LEU A 51 -6.89 -19.73 8.93
CA LEU A 51 -7.29 -18.33 9.11
C LEU A 51 -8.51 -17.97 8.27
N LYS A 52 -9.60 -17.58 8.91
CA LYS A 52 -10.77 -17.00 8.25
C LYS A 52 -10.53 -15.53 7.94
N LEU A 53 -10.23 -15.23 6.69
CA LEU A 53 -9.97 -13.87 6.23
C LEU A 53 -11.28 -13.13 5.92
N THR A 54 -11.34 -11.88 6.32
CA THR A 54 -12.41 -10.96 5.96
C THR A 54 -12.30 -10.52 4.50
N GLU A 55 -13.37 -9.97 3.93
CA GLU A 55 -13.34 -9.45 2.55
C GLU A 55 -12.34 -8.29 2.39
N LYS A 56 -12.10 -7.49 3.44
CA LYS A 56 -11.12 -6.42 3.40
C LYS A 56 -9.68 -6.96 3.29
N GLU A 57 -9.35 -7.99 4.04
CA GLU A 57 -8.05 -8.67 3.95
C GLU A 57 -7.84 -9.31 2.58
N LYS A 58 -8.87 -9.97 2.05
CA LYS A 58 -8.84 -10.55 0.70
C LYS A 58 -8.66 -9.49 -0.40
N SER A 59 -9.31 -8.32 -0.27
CA SER A 59 -9.15 -7.22 -1.23
C SER A 59 -7.71 -6.72 -1.27
N VAL A 60 -7.06 -6.54 -0.12
CA VAL A 60 -5.64 -6.16 -0.06
C VAL A 60 -4.75 -7.22 -0.70
N LEU A 61 -4.97 -8.52 -0.42
CA LEU A 61 -4.22 -9.61 -1.02
C LEU A 61 -4.35 -9.63 -2.55
N LYS A 62 -5.57 -9.43 -3.08
CA LYS A 62 -5.81 -9.35 -4.53
C LYS A 62 -5.02 -8.20 -5.17
N GLN A 63 -4.98 -7.03 -4.51
CA GLN A 63 -4.18 -5.91 -5.01
C GLN A 63 -2.68 -6.24 -5.03
N LEU A 64 -2.15 -6.87 -3.98
CA LEU A 64 -0.74 -7.27 -3.94
C LEU A 64 -0.38 -8.25 -5.07
N GLN A 65 -1.26 -9.19 -5.39
CA GLN A 65 -1.05 -10.15 -6.48
C GLN A 65 -0.94 -9.52 -7.87
N LEU A 66 -1.53 -8.34 -8.08
CA LEU A 66 -1.49 -7.64 -9.37
C LEU A 66 -0.15 -6.96 -9.64
N PHE A 67 0.67 -6.70 -8.64
CA PHE A 67 1.87 -5.88 -8.77
C PHE A 67 2.84 -6.35 -9.86
N PRO A 68 3.21 -7.63 -9.97
CA PRO A 68 4.11 -8.09 -11.03
C PRO A 68 3.56 -7.85 -12.43
N GLN A 69 2.26 -8.06 -12.63
CA GLN A 69 1.59 -7.82 -13.90
C GLN A 69 1.59 -6.35 -14.27
N ILE A 70 1.33 -5.47 -13.30
CA ILE A 70 1.34 -4.01 -13.51
C ILE A 70 2.73 -3.52 -13.91
N ILE A 71 3.81 -4.04 -13.31
CA ILE A 71 5.18 -3.71 -13.71
C ILE A 71 5.42 -4.06 -15.17
N GLN A 72 5.04 -5.28 -15.60
CA GLN A 72 5.20 -5.73 -16.97
C GLN A 72 4.39 -4.85 -17.95
N GLN A 73 3.17 -4.51 -17.62
CA GLN A 73 2.33 -3.62 -18.43
C GLN A 73 2.92 -2.20 -18.51
N ALA A 74 3.36 -1.66 -17.39
CA ALA A 74 3.98 -0.33 -17.35
C ALA A 74 5.24 -0.27 -18.21
N ALA A 75 6.07 -1.30 -18.18
CA ALA A 75 7.27 -1.40 -19.00
C ALA A 75 6.93 -1.52 -20.49
N SER A 76 6.02 -2.43 -20.86
CA SER A 76 5.64 -2.65 -22.27
C SER A 76 4.95 -1.44 -22.91
N GLN A 77 4.22 -0.64 -22.11
CA GLN A 77 3.50 0.55 -22.56
C GLN A 77 4.29 1.85 -22.35
N TYR A 78 5.48 1.79 -21.78
CA TYR A 78 6.26 2.98 -21.39
C TYR A 78 5.43 3.96 -20.54
N SER A 79 4.59 3.45 -19.63
CA SER A 79 3.63 4.24 -18.87
C SER A 79 3.86 4.13 -17.35
N PRO A 80 4.64 5.04 -16.74
CA PRO A 80 4.82 5.08 -15.29
C PRO A 80 3.53 5.42 -14.56
N ALA A 81 2.54 6.00 -15.23
CA ALA A 81 1.22 6.29 -14.67
C ALA A 81 0.49 5.01 -14.21
N LEU A 82 0.73 3.86 -14.83
CA LEU A 82 0.15 2.59 -14.40
C LEU A 82 0.65 2.20 -13.00
N ILE A 83 1.94 2.37 -12.71
CA ILE A 83 2.50 2.12 -11.38
C ILE A 83 1.93 3.11 -10.36
N ALA A 84 1.85 4.39 -10.70
CA ALA A 84 1.33 5.41 -9.80
C ALA A 84 -0.15 5.15 -9.44
N ASN A 85 -1.00 4.84 -10.43
CA ASN A 85 -2.41 4.55 -10.20
C ASN A 85 -2.61 3.25 -9.41
N TYR A 86 -1.88 2.19 -9.75
CA TYR A 86 -1.89 0.95 -8.98
C TYR A 86 -1.53 1.19 -7.51
N THR A 87 -0.47 1.97 -7.24
CA THR A 87 -0.04 2.24 -5.87
C THR A 87 -1.11 3.01 -5.09
N TYR A 88 -1.80 3.94 -5.74
CA TYR A 88 -2.93 4.63 -5.14
C TYR A 88 -4.09 3.67 -4.81
N ASP A 89 -4.45 2.76 -5.73
CA ASP A 89 -5.52 1.79 -5.51
C ASP A 89 -5.17 0.81 -4.38
N LEU A 90 -3.92 0.33 -4.31
CA LEU A 90 -3.42 -0.48 -3.20
C LEU A 90 -3.56 0.26 -1.86
N VAL A 91 -3.18 1.53 -1.82
CA VAL A 91 -3.26 2.36 -0.62
C VAL A 91 -4.71 2.60 -0.20
N LYS A 92 -5.64 2.79 -1.14
CA LYS A 92 -7.08 2.89 -0.84
C LYS A 92 -7.60 1.63 -0.18
N GLU A 93 -7.31 0.46 -0.74
CA GLU A 93 -7.74 -0.82 -0.17
C GLU A 93 -7.11 -1.04 1.22
N PHE A 94 -5.83 -0.72 1.37
CA PHE A 94 -5.17 -0.80 2.67
C PHE A 94 -5.79 0.15 3.70
N ASN A 95 -6.08 1.40 3.36
CA ASN A 95 -6.70 2.34 4.28
C ASN A 95 -8.12 1.90 4.66
N SER A 96 -8.88 1.31 3.72
CA SER A 96 -10.18 0.69 4.01
C SER A 96 -10.04 -0.49 4.99
N PHE A 97 -9.06 -1.35 4.81
CA PHE A 97 -8.73 -2.43 5.76
C PHE A 97 -8.36 -1.84 7.13
N TYR A 98 -7.44 -0.89 7.19
CA TYR A 98 -6.95 -0.27 8.42
C TYR A 98 -8.06 0.41 9.25
N GLN A 99 -9.02 1.07 8.59
CA GLN A 99 -10.12 1.76 9.27
C GLN A 99 -11.17 0.81 9.86
N ASN A 100 -11.34 -0.34 9.26
CA ASN A 100 -12.44 -1.25 9.62
C ASN A 100 -11.97 -2.45 10.46
N ILE A 101 -10.66 -2.71 10.53
CA ILE A 101 -10.12 -3.91 11.17
C ILE A 101 -8.99 -3.55 12.12
N SER A 102 -9.11 -4.00 13.36
CA SER A 102 -8.05 -3.84 14.36
C SER A 102 -6.88 -4.78 14.03
N ILE A 103 -5.70 -4.22 13.74
CA ILE A 103 -4.52 -5.00 13.36
C ILE A 103 -3.88 -5.62 14.60
N LEU A 104 -3.46 -4.78 15.55
CA LEU A 104 -2.75 -5.23 16.76
C LEU A 104 -3.68 -5.77 17.85
N GLY A 105 -4.98 -5.45 17.80
CA GLY A 105 -6.01 -5.95 18.72
C GLY A 105 -6.86 -7.06 18.08
N ALA A 106 -6.26 -7.93 17.26
CA ALA A 106 -6.97 -9.06 16.67
C ALA A 106 -7.41 -10.08 17.73
N GLU A 107 -8.45 -10.87 17.42
CA GLU A 107 -9.07 -11.84 18.33
C GLU A 107 -8.08 -12.94 18.80
N ASN A 108 -7.09 -13.27 18.00
CA ASN A 108 -6.05 -14.23 18.33
C ASN A 108 -4.69 -13.81 17.74
N THR A 109 -3.62 -14.38 18.27
CA THR A 109 -2.24 -14.09 17.90
C THR A 109 -1.93 -14.44 16.45
N ALA A 110 -2.45 -15.53 15.92
CA ALA A 110 -2.20 -15.94 14.52
C ALA A 110 -2.79 -14.91 13.54
N LEU A 111 -4.00 -14.42 13.81
CA LEU A 111 -4.64 -13.40 13.00
C LEU A 111 -3.91 -12.03 13.11
N MET A 112 -3.43 -11.68 14.31
CA MET A 112 -2.60 -10.48 14.51
C MET A 112 -1.31 -10.57 13.67
N HIS A 113 -0.60 -11.69 13.74
CA HIS A 113 0.62 -11.90 12.97
C HIS A 113 0.37 -11.82 11.46
N PHE A 114 -0.68 -12.48 10.97
CA PHE A 114 -1.08 -12.38 9.56
C PHE A 114 -1.32 -10.91 9.15
N ARG A 115 -2.08 -10.14 9.94
CA ARG A 115 -2.38 -8.73 9.64
C ARG A 115 -1.12 -7.86 9.64
N VAL A 116 -0.19 -8.11 10.53
CA VAL A 116 1.08 -7.38 10.54
C VAL A 116 1.96 -7.77 9.35
N GLN A 117 2.01 -9.03 8.96
CA GLN A 117 2.68 -9.45 7.73
C GLN A 117 2.04 -8.84 6.49
N LEU A 118 0.71 -8.76 6.44
CA LEU A 118 -0.02 -8.09 5.36
C LEU A 118 0.37 -6.60 5.29
N CYS A 119 0.47 -5.90 6.42
CA CYS A 119 0.98 -4.53 6.48
C CYS A 119 2.41 -4.43 5.94
N SER A 120 3.29 -5.35 6.32
CA SER A 120 4.68 -5.39 5.84
C SER A 120 4.75 -5.58 4.32
N ALA A 121 3.94 -6.50 3.78
CA ALA A 121 3.88 -6.74 2.33
C ALA A 121 3.39 -5.50 1.57
N VAL A 122 2.34 -4.82 2.06
CA VAL A 122 1.87 -3.55 1.48
C VAL A 122 2.95 -2.48 1.53
N GLY A 123 3.61 -2.31 2.68
CA GLY A 123 4.70 -1.34 2.82
C GLY A 123 5.85 -1.59 1.85
N THR A 124 6.28 -2.84 1.72
CA THR A 124 7.33 -3.25 0.76
C THR A 124 6.90 -2.96 -0.68
N THR A 125 5.65 -3.26 -1.03
CA THR A 125 5.12 -3.01 -2.37
C THR A 125 5.06 -1.51 -2.68
N ILE A 126 4.59 -0.66 -1.76
CA ILE A 126 4.60 0.80 -1.92
C ILE A 126 6.02 1.31 -2.12
N LYS A 127 6.97 0.88 -1.29
CA LYS A 127 8.38 1.29 -1.39
C LYS A 127 8.98 0.91 -2.75
N ASN A 128 8.73 -0.32 -3.22
CA ASN A 128 9.23 -0.79 -4.51
C ASN A 128 8.58 -0.03 -5.68
N ALA A 129 7.25 0.17 -5.64
CA ALA A 129 6.53 0.93 -6.66
C ALA A 129 7.04 2.38 -6.77
N PHE A 130 7.25 3.05 -5.63
CA PHE A 130 7.75 4.42 -5.60
C PHE A 130 9.23 4.49 -6.03
N SER A 131 10.04 3.50 -5.68
CA SER A 131 11.42 3.40 -6.17
C SER A 131 11.48 3.34 -7.70
N LEU A 132 10.57 2.60 -8.36
CA LEU A 132 10.46 2.56 -9.82
C LEU A 132 10.08 3.92 -10.43
N LEU A 133 9.42 4.79 -9.67
CA LEU A 133 9.07 6.15 -10.07
C LEU A 133 10.14 7.20 -9.69
N GLY A 134 11.24 6.78 -9.05
CA GLY A 134 12.27 7.69 -8.54
C GLY A 134 11.85 8.46 -7.30
N ILE A 135 10.80 8.01 -6.58
CA ILE A 135 10.24 8.68 -5.40
C ILE A 135 10.67 7.92 -4.14
N GLN A 136 11.09 8.65 -3.12
CA GLN A 136 11.39 8.07 -1.81
C GLN A 136 10.16 8.11 -0.90
N VAL A 137 10.06 7.13 0.01
CA VAL A 137 9.02 7.07 1.03
C VAL A 137 9.65 7.24 2.42
N PRO A 138 9.17 8.20 3.23
CA PRO A 138 9.71 8.44 4.57
C PRO A 138 9.14 7.42 5.57
N GLU A 139 9.94 7.00 6.52
CA GLU A 139 9.49 6.09 7.59
C GLU A 139 8.66 6.80 8.67
N ARG A 140 8.69 8.13 8.69
CA ARG A 140 7.96 8.99 9.63
C ARG A 140 7.51 10.27 8.91
N MET A 141 6.31 10.67 9.19
CA MET A 141 5.70 11.92 8.74
C MET A 141 4.94 12.56 9.88
#